data_7fd660bd23ab695bdb85ad5bb1d91c96
#
_entry.id   7fd660bd23ab695bdb85ad5bb1d91c96
#
_cell.length_a   1.000
_cell.length_b   1.000
_cell.length_c   1.000
_cell.angle_alpha   90.00
_cell.angle_beta   90.00
_cell.angle_gamma   90.00
#
_symmetry.space_group_name_H-M   'P 1'
#
loop_
_entity.id
_entity.type
_entity.pdbx_description
1 polymer ?
#
loop_
_entity_poly.entity_id
_entity_poly.type
_entity_poly.pdbx_seq_one_letter_code
_entity_poly.pdbx_strand_id
1 'polypeptide(L)'
;ASYEESISMDGSVMLDSVISKLTDGGYNAVMIDIKRDDGSVGFKNALATVDTYGSVAFPATDLKGSVSKLKEQDLLAVGRVYCYMDNLVPQKDRSAAILDSNGIPYTDSKGNTYLNPDSQTAYKYIKDIIAEAADAGITVFVLDGTDLPEAIADEYSGGFDKLAAKLYNDLGTDIKFVKEIDVSLSASDIGKSENQESNEEERANRKAEEDNDEESADEETTESTTQNKINELLPQIDTSREVYFITAAADKAETKSVLEDCGISSYILAD
;
A
#
# COMPACT_ATOMS: atom_id res chain seq x y z
N ALA A 1 -3.03 8.49 -9.19
CA ALA A 1 -1.86 7.75 -9.72
C ALA A 1 -2.33 6.48 -10.40
N SER A 2 -1.56 5.98 -11.36
CA SER A 2 -1.72 4.62 -11.87
C SER A 2 -0.68 3.71 -11.21
N TYR A 3 -1.03 2.46 -10.98
CA TYR A 3 -0.10 1.44 -10.51
C TYR A 3 0.53 0.71 -11.69
N GLU A 4 1.87 0.60 -11.68
CA GLU A 4 2.61 -0.16 -12.68
C GLU A 4 3.70 -0.99 -11.98
N GLU A 5 3.75 -2.27 -12.29
CA GLU A 5 4.85 -3.10 -11.82
C GLU A 5 6.19 -2.61 -12.41
N SER A 6 7.26 -2.68 -11.62
CA SER A 6 8.59 -2.25 -12.07
C SER A 6 9.03 -2.95 -13.36
N ILE A 7 8.64 -4.21 -13.54
CA ILE A 7 8.92 -5.00 -14.76
C ILE A 7 8.25 -4.41 -16.01
N SER A 8 7.07 -3.78 -15.88
CA SER A 8 6.38 -3.13 -17.01
C SER A 8 7.09 -1.86 -17.47
N MET A 9 7.97 -1.33 -16.64
CA MET A 9 8.77 -0.13 -16.92
C MET A 9 10.08 -0.44 -17.67
N ASP A 10 10.47 -1.71 -17.82
CA ASP A 10 11.72 -2.08 -18.46
C ASP A 10 11.63 -1.97 -20.00
N GLY A 11 12.60 -1.31 -20.58
CA GLY A 11 12.67 -1.03 -22.01
C GLY A 11 11.94 0.22 -22.48
N SER A 12 12.48 0.89 -23.49
CA SER A 12 11.97 2.20 -23.95
C SER A 12 10.56 2.14 -24.51
N VAL A 13 10.21 1.07 -25.23
CA VAL A 13 8.88 0.92 -25.86
C VAL A 13 7.79 0.70 -24.82
N MET A 14 8.06 -0.12 -23.81
CA MET A 14 7.11 -0.38 -22.70
C MET A 14 6.90 0.88 -21.88
N LEU A 15 7.97 1.57 -21.51
CA LEU A 15 7.90 2.83 -20.78
C LEU A 15 7.14 3.92 -21.53
N ASP A 16 7.35 4.06 -22.85
CA ASP A 16 6.62 5.01 -23.67
C ASP A 16 5.12 4.68 -23.71
N SER A 17 4.75 3.39 -23.72
CA SER A 17 3.34 2.96 -23.62
C SER A 17 2.73 3.31 -22.26
N VAL A 18 3.47 3.10 -21.17
CA VAL A 18 3.04 3.49 -19.81
C VAL A 18 2.84 5.00 -19.74
N ILE A 19 3.78 5.79 -20.22
CA ILE A 19 3.68 7.26 -20.25
C ILE A 19 2.44 7.71 -21.02
N SER A 20 2.19 7.14 -22.22
CA SER A 20 0.99 7.47 -23.00
C SER A 20 -0.29 7.14 -22.23
N LYS A 21 -0.38 5.96 -21.62
CA LYS A 21 -1.51 5.55 -20.78
C LYS A 21 -1.76 6.54 -19.63
N LEU A 22 -0.70 6.96 -18.94
CA LEU A 22 -0.79 7.92 -17.84
C LEU A 22 -1.29 9.28 -18.32
N THR A 23 -0.74 9.80 -19.41
CA THR A 23 -1.09 11.09 -19.97
C THR A 23 -2.52 11.10 -20.50
N ASP A 24 -2.91 10.08 -21.27
CA ASP A 24 -4.25 9.93 -21.82
C ASP A 24 -5.32 9.76 -20.73
N GLY A 25 -4.96 9.08 -19.62
CA GLY A 25 -5.81 8.91 -18.46
C GLY A 25 -5.86 10.11 -17.50
N GLY A 26 -5.10 11.17 -17.78
CA GLY A 26 -5.06 12.37 -16.91
C GLY A 26 -4.36 12.13 -15.57
N TYR A 27 -3.50 11.11 -15.48
CA TYR A 27 -2.70 10.84 -14.28
C TYR A 27 -1.49 11.76 -14.19
N ASN A 28 -1.10 12.13 -12.98
CA ASN A 28 0.08 12.93 -12.68
C ASN A 28 1.18 12.17 -11.93
N ALA A 29 0.92 10.90 -11.62
CA ALA A 29 1.88 10.04 -10.93
C ALA A 29 1.71 8.58 -11.31
N VAL A 30 2.77 7.80 -11.13
CA VAL A 30 2.78 6.35 -11.23
C VAL A 30 3.40 5.75 -9.99
N MET A 31 2.80 4.69 -9.44
CA MET A 31 3.37 3.90 -8.36
C MET A 31 4.10 2.69 -8.93
N ILE A 32 5.33 2.49 -8.51
CA ILE A 32 6.25 1.46 -9.00
C ILE A 32 6.65 0.57 -7.83
N ASP A 33 6.53 -0.75 -7.98
CA ASP A 33 7.02 -1.70 -6.99
C ASP A 33 8.55 -1.71 -6.95
N ILE A 34 9.09 -1.16 -5.89
CA ILE A 34 10.53 -1.19 -5.57
C ILE A 34 10.90 -2.52 -4.92
N LYS A 35 10.14 -2.93 -3.88
CA LYS A 35 10.20 -4.25 -3.27
C LYS A 35 8.79 -4.80 -3.12
N ARG A 36 8.59 -6.03 -3.58
CA ARG A 36 7.29 -6.71 -3.58
C ARG A 36 7.06 -7.51 -2.30
N ASP A 37 5.84 -7.96 -2.13
CA ASP A 37 5.37 -8.81 -1.03
C ASP A 37 6.03 -10.21 -1.00
N ASP A 38 6.45 -10.72 -2.17
CA ASP A 38 7.20 -11.97 -2.27
C ASP A 38 8.68 -11.82 -1.86
N GLY A 39 9.16 -10.59 -1.60
CA GLY A 39 10.53 -10.23 -1.26
C GLY A 39 11.38 -9.83 -2.45
N SER A 40 10.86 -9.88 -3.68
CA SER A 40 11.64 -9.52 -4.88
C SER A 40 11.83 -8.01 -5.01
N VAL A 41 13.03 -7.60 -5.47
CA VAL A 41 13.41 -6.21 -5.74
C VAL A 41 13.30 -5.96 -7.25
N GLY A 42 12.42 -5.03 -7.64
CA GLY A 42 11.97 -4.85 -9.01
C GLY A 42 12.92 -4.08 -9.93
N PHE A 43 14.08 -3.64 -9.46
CA PHE A 43 14.99 -2.80 -10.25
C PHE A 43 16.45 -3.28 -10.20
N LYS A 44 17.20 -2.89 -11.22
CA LYS A 44 18.65 -3.13 -11.32
C LYS A 44 19.35 -2.27 -10.27
N ASN A 45 20.08 -2.90 -9.36
CA ASN A 45 20.75 -2.26 -8.25
C ASN A 45 22.14 -2.87 -8.04
N ALA A 46 22.97 -2.22 -7.20
CA ALA A 46 24.31 -2.67 -6.86
C ALA A 46 24.43 -3.17 -5.40
N LEU A 47 23.31 -3.49 -4.76
CA LEU A 47 23.24 -3.90 -3.37
C LEU A 47 23.72 -5.34 -3.19
N ALA A 48 24.87 -5.52 -2.54
CA ALA A 48 25.42 -6.85 -2.28
C ALA A 48 24.49 -7.75 -1.47
N THR A 49 23.62 -7.19 -0.62
CA THR A 49 22.61 -7.92 0.14
C THR A 49 21.53 -8.48 -0.76
N VAL A 50 21.06 -7.68 -1.74
CA VAL A 50 20.06 -8.11 -2.72
C VAL A 50 20.60 -9.27 -3.56
N ASP A 51 21.86 -9.19 -4.00
CA ASP A 51 22.54 -10.28 -4.73
C ASP A 51 22.70 -11.52 -3.86
N THR A 52 23.15 -11.35 -2.61
CA THR A 52 23.38 -12.45 -1.67
C THR A 52 22.09 -13.21 -1.38
N TYR A 53 20.99 -12.50 -1.23
CA TYR A 53 19.68 -13.10 -0.99
C TYR A 53 19.00 -13.59 -2.27
N GLY A 54 19.54 -13.26 -3.44
CA GLY A 54 18.96 -13.62 -4.72
C GLY A 54 17.56 -13.03 -4.90
N SER A 55 17.38 -11.81 -4.39
CA SER A 55 16.07 -11.14 -4.38
C SER A 55 15.86 -10.20 -5.57
N VAL A 56 16.78 -10.11 -6.52
CA VAL A 56 16.56 -9.36 -7.77
C VAL A 56 15.46 -10.02 -8.61
N ALA A 57 14.43 -9.27 -8.97
CA ALA A 57 13.41 -9.71 -9.91
C ALA A 57 14.01 -9.90 -11.32
N PHE A 58 13.40 -10.77 -12.12
CA PHE A 58 13.80 -10.95 -13.53
C PHE A 58 12.58 -10.91 -14.46
N PRO A 59 12.57 -9.98 -15.42
CA PRO A 59 13.53 -8.89 -15.65
C PRO A 59 13.47 -7.81 -14.56
N ALA A 60 14.55 -7.06 -14.35
CA ALA A 60 14.61 -5.93 -13.44
C ALA A 60 14.67 -4.61 -14.22
N THR A 61 13.93 -3.61 -13.76
CA THR A 61 13.80 -2.30 -14.41
C THR A 61 15.08 -1.46 -14.27
N ASP A 62 15.43 -0.69 -15.31
CA ASP A 62 16.34 0.46 -15.20
C ASP A 62 15.59 1.64 -14.52
N LEU A 63 15.56 1.63 -13.20
CA LEU A 63 14.78 2.58 -12.42
C LEU A 63 15.20 4.03 -12.67
N LYS A 64 16.50 4.31 -12.69
CA LYS A 64 17.02 5.67 -12.91
C LYS A 64 16.64 6.23 -14.28
N GLY A 65 16.76 5.43 -15.33
CA GLY A 65 16.34 5.82 -16.67
C GLY A 65 14.82 6.03 -16.75
N SER A 66 14.05 5.17 -16.11
CA SER A 66 12.59 5.27 -16.09
C SER A 66 12.12 6.52 -15.34
N VAL A 67 12.66 6.79 -14.14
CA VAL A 67 12.32 7.98 -13.35
C VAL A 67 12.69 9.27 -14.09
N SER A 68 13.84 9.31 -14.76
CA SER A 68 14.24 10.48 -15.57
C SER A 68 13.24 10.76 -16.68
N LYS A 69 12.81 9.74 -17.41
CA LYS A 69 11.80 9.87 -18.48
C LYS A 69 10.45 10.33 -17.97
N LEU A 70 9.99 9.78 -16.84
CA LEU A 70 8.73 10.20 -16.21
C LEU A 70 8.78 11.68 -15.84
N LYS A 71 9.88 12.11 -15.23
CA LYS A 71 10.09 13.50 -14.84
C LYS A 71 10.11 14.48 -16.02
N GLU A 72 10.64 14.07 -17.19
CA GLU A 72 10.58 14.86 -18.43
C GLU A 72 9.16 15.09 -18.93
N GLN A 73 8.20 14.29 -18.46
CA GLN A 73 6.77 14.40 -18.79
C GLN A 73 5.94 14.94 -17.61
N ASP A 74 6.58 15.59 -16.63
CA ASP A 74 5.95 16.10 -15.42
C ASP A 74 5.17 15.04 -14.61
N LEU A 75 5.58 13.77 -14.72
CA LEU A 75 5.00 12.65 -13.99
C LEU A 75 5.83 12.32 -12.74
N LEU A 76 5.17 12.19 -11.60
CA LEU A 76 5.79 11.77 -10.34
C LEU A 76 5.92 10.24 -10.30
N ALA A 77 7.13 9.74 -10.03
CA ALA A 77 7.35 8.35 -9.68
C ALA A 77 7.24 8.17 -8.15
N VAL A 78 6.36 7.28 -7.72
CA VAL A 78 6.16 6.89 -6.31
C VAL A 78 6.63 5.46 -6.15
N GLY A 79 7.53 5.20 -5.20
CA GLY A 79 8.01 3.84 -4.93
C GLY A 79 7.13 3.12 -3.90
N ARG A 80 6.70 1.89 -4.16
CA ARG A 80 6.07 1.04 -3.14
C ARG A 80 7.08 0.03 -2.62
N VAL A 81 7.14 -0.11 -1.30
CA VAL A 81 8.04 -1.03 -0.61
C VAL A 81 7.24 -1.87 0.37
N TYR A 82 7.11 -3.15 0.11
CA TYR A 82 6.61 -4.11 1.10
C TYR A 82 7.69 -4.34 2.16
N CYS A 83 7.42 -3.89 3.39
CA CYS A 83 8.46 -3.77 4.41
C CYS A 83 8.78 -5.09 5.09
N TYR A 84 7.78 -5.76 5.66
CA TYR A 84 8.05 -6.94 6.50
C TYR A 84 7.66 -8.27 5.85
N MET A 85 6.66 -8.33 4.98
CA MET A 85 6.38 -9.56 4.24
C MET A 85 7.48 -9.81 3.21
N ASP A 86 8.13 -10.97 3.28
CA ASP A 86 9.27 -11.33 2.45
C ASP A 86 9.47 -12.85 2.49
N ASN A 87 9.39 -13.48 1.33
CA ASN A 87 9.50 -14.94 1.21
C ASN A 87 10.91 -15.40 0.80
N LEU A 88 11.85 -14.48 0.64
CA LEU A 88 13.21 -14.77 0.18
C LEU A 88 14.26 -14.62 1.29
N VAL A 89 14.33 -13.45 1.91
CA VAL A 89 15.36 -13.14 2.91
C VAL A 89 15.25 -14.00 4.16
N PRO A 90 14.07 -14.24 4.78
CA PRO A 90 13.93 -15.08 5.94
C PRO A 90 14.46 -16.51 5.73
N GLN A 91 14.37 -17.05 4.52
CA GLN A 91 14.86 -18.36 4.16
C GLN A 91 16.40 -18.43 4.05
N LYS A 92 17.04 -17.28 3.83
CA LYS A 92 18.49 -17.17 3.62
C LYS A 92 19.22 -16.67 4.85
N ASP A 93 18.59 -15.77 5.62
CA ASP A 93 19.20 -15.13 6.78
C ASP A 93 18.23 -15.06 7.96
N ARG A 94 18.41 -16.01 8.88
CA ARG A 94 17.62 -16.09 10.11
C ARG A 94 17.79 -14.87 11.03
N SER A 95 18.90 -14.13 10.91
CA SER A 95 19.10 -12.93 11.71
C SER A 95 18.18 -11.79 11.30
N ALA A 96 17.64 -11.83 10.07
CA ALA A 96 16.66 -10.89 9.56
C ALA A 96 15.20 -11.37 9.72
N ALA A 97 14.98 -12.63 10.11
CA ALA A 97 13.69 -13.30 10.09
C ALA A 97 12.95 -13.21 11.42
N ILE A 98 11.62 -13.21 11.37
CA ILE A 98 10.79 -13.67 12.49
C ILE A 98 10.91 -15.19 12.54
N LEU A 99 11.22 -15.74 13.72
CA LEU A 99 11.41 -17.16 13.92
C LEU A 99 10.32 -17.75 14.82
N ASP A 100 9.94 -18.98 14.55
CA ASP A 100 9.08 -19.75 15.44
C ASP A 100 9.86 -20.31 16.66
N SER A 101 9.18 -21.02 17.53
CA SER A 101 9.77 -21.63 18.74
C SER A 101 10.87 -22.67 18.45
N ASN A 102 10.96 -23.17 17.21
CA ASN A 102 11.99 -24.12 16.76
C ASN A 102 13.18 -23.42 16.09
N GLY A 103 13.15 -22.08 15.98
CA GLY A 103 14.18 -21.29 15.35
C GLY A 103 14.17 -21.38 13.82
N ILE A 104 13.04 -21.72 13.21
CA ILE A 104 12.82 -21.66 11.77
C ILE A 104 11.96 -20.43 11.41
N PRO A 105 12.07 -19.90 10.18
CA PRO A 105 11.25 -18.75 9.79
C PRO A 105 9.76 -19.01 10.02
N TYR A 106 9.12 -18.11 10.78
CA TYR A 106 7.68 -18.13 10.99
C TYR A 106 6.97 -18.09 9.65
N THR A 107 5.92 -18.89 9.52
CA THR A 107 5.11 -18.96 8.30
C THR A 107 3.63 -18.82 8.68
N ASP A 108 2.95 -17.88 8.04
CA ASP A 108 1.51 -17.71 8.23
C ASP A 108 0.68 -18.80 7.53
N SER A 109 -0.64 -18.74 7.67
CA SER A 109 -1.56 -19.71 7.07
C SER A 109 -1.58 -19.68 5.52
N LYS A 110 -1.03 -18.62 4.91
CA LYS A 110 -0.92 -18.47 3.45
C LYS A 110 0.47 -18.89 2.93
N GLY A 111 1.39 -19.23 3.82
CA GLY A 111 2.75 -19.61 3.46
C GLY A 111 3.74 -18.44 3.40
N ASN A 112 3.37 -17.25 3.85
CA ASN A 112 4.27 -16.10 3.85
C ASN A 112 5.20 -16.10 5.05
N THR A 113 6.41 -15.62 4.84
CA THR A 113 7.42 -15.39 5.87
C THR A 113 7.68 -13.89 6.05
N TYR A 114 8.33 -13.52 7.15
CA TYR A 114 8.41 -12.12 7.56
C TYR A 114 9.81 -11.74 8.03
N LEU A 115 10.23 -10.54 7.63
CA LEU A 115 11.37 -9.83 8.22
C LEU A 115 11.03 -9.40 9.64
N ASN A 116 12.00 -9.52 10.55
CA ASN A 116 11.83 -9.11 11.94
C ASN A 116 11.99 -7.58 12.08
N PRO A 117 10.96 -6.82 12.49
CA PRO A 117 11.02 -5.37 12.67
C PRO A 117 12.08 -4.90 13.66
N ASP A 118 12.44 -5.76 14.63
CA ASP A 118 13.45 -5.44 15.66
C ASP A 118 14.88 -5.83 15.22
N SER A 119 15.03 -6.49 14.06
CA SER A 119 16.32 -6.87 13.51
C SER A 119 17.02 -5.70 12.82
N GLN A 120 18.27 -5.43 13.22
CA GLN A 120 19.10 -4.45 12.50
C GLN A 120 19.46 -4.92 11.09
N THR A 121 19.54 -6.23 10.85
CA THR A 121 19.80 -6.80 9.52
C THR A 121 18.61 -6.54 8.59
N ALA A 122 17.38 -6.81 9.07
CA ALA A 122 16.16 -6.53 8.32
C ALA A 122 15.99 -5.02 8.03
N TYR A 123 16.17 -4.18 9.05
CA TYR A 123 16.10 -2.73 8.90
C TYR A 123 17.12 -2.22 7.86
N LYS A 124 18.37 -2.66 7.97
CA LYS A 124 19.42 -2.24 7.03
C LYS A 124 19.07 -2.64 5.60
N TYR A 125 18.55 -3.86 5.39
CA TYR A 125 18.14 -4.34 4.08
C TYR A 125 17.05 -3.44 3.46
N ILE A 126 15.98 -3.14 4.20
CA ILE A 126 14.89 -2.26 3.76
C ILE A 126 15.44 -0.86 3.46
N LYS A 127 16.22 -0.29 4.38
CA LYS A 127 16.80 1.05 4.25
C LYS A 127 17.68 1.17 3.01
N ASP A 128 18.57 0.20 2.78
CA ASP A 128 19.50 0.24 1.64
C ASP A 128 18.74 0.19 0.30
N ILE A 129 17.67 -0.60 0.20
CA ILE A 129 16.79 -0.64 -0.99
C ILE A 129 16.12 0.73 -1.22
N ILE A 130 15.59 1.35 -0.17
CA ILE A 130 14.96 2.67 -0.25
C ILE A 130 16.00 3.73 -0.66
N ALA A 131 17.19 3.72 -0.07
CA ALA A 131 18.27 4.65 -0.38
C ALA A 131 18.70 4.56 -1.85
N GLU A 132 18.89 3.33 -2.37
CA GLU A 132 19.27 3.11 -3.78
C GLU A 132 18.16 3.59 -4.74
N ALA A 133 16.89 3.37 -4.39
CA ALA A 133 15.76 3.87 -5.18
C ALA A 133 15.63 5.40 -5.08
N ALA A 134 15.95 6.00 -3.95
CA ALA A 134 16.01 7.45 -3.78
C ALA A 134 17.14 8.07 -4.62
N ASP A 135 18.31 7.44 -4.69
CA ASP A 135 19.41 7.84 -5.56
C ASP A 135 19.05 7.75 -7.05
N ALA A 136 18.09 6.87 -7.40
CA ALA A 136 17.51 6.83 -8.74
C ALA A 136 16.49 7.95 -9.01
N GLY A 137 16.10 8.73 -7.99
CA GLY A 137 15.24 9.90 -8.10
C GLY A 137 13.82 9.75 -7.55
N ILE A 138 13.50 8.64 -6.87
CA ILE A 138 12.25 8.49 -6.14
C ILE A 138 12.31 9.32 -4.85
N THR A 139 11.31 10.17 -4.61
CA THR A 139 11.24 11.02 -3.41
C THR A 139 10.04 10.74 -2.52
N VAL A 140 9.11 9.93 -2.98
CA VAL A 140 7.92 9.51 -2.23
C VAL A 140 7.85 7.99 -2.20
N PHE A 141 7.76 7.41 -1.01
CA PHE A 141 7.67 5.96 -0.83
C PHE A 141 6.42 5.59 -0.04
N VAL A 142 5.62 4.69 -0.59
CA VAL A 142 4.57 4.00 0.13
C VAL A 142 5.22 2.83 0.87
N LEU A 143 5.15 2.84 2.20
CA LEU A 143 5.60 1.75 3.05
C LEU A 143 4.41 0.83 3.31
N ASP A 144 4.35 -0.26 2.57
CA ASP A 144 3.32 -1.28 2.66
C ASP A 144 3.79 -2.47 3.50
N GLY A 145 2.85 -3.32 3.95
CA GLY A 145 3.18 -4.50 4.75
C GLY A 145 3.97 -4.18 6.02
N THR A 146 3.68 -3.04 6.65
CA THR A 146 4.29 -2.63 7.92
C THR A 146 3.63 -3.26 9.14
N ASP A 147 2.42 -3.78 8.97
CA ASP A 147 1.68 -4.47 10.00
C ASP A 147 1.98 -5.98 9.92
N LEU A 148 2.16 -6.62 11.06
CA LEU A 148 2.40 -8.05 11.15
C LEU A 148 1.06 -8.80 11.31
N PRO A 149 1.02 -10.11 10.97
CA PRO A 149 -0.14 -10.94 11.30
C PRO A 149 -0.50 -10.87 12.79
N GLU A 150 -1.80 -10.81 13.10
CA GLU A 150 -2.31 -10.69 14.47
C GLU A 150 -1.69 -11.72 15.43
N ALA A 151 -1.44 -12.93 14.96
CA ALA A 151 -0.85 -14.01 15.75
C ALA A 151 0.54 -13.70 16.34
N ILE A 152 1.27 -12.73 15.76
CA ILE A 152 2.64 -12.37 16.17
C ILE A 152 2.82 -10.86 16.37
N ALA A 153 1.80 -10.06 16.13
CA ALA A 153 1.90 -8.59 16.16
C ALA A 153 2.33 -8.04 17.53
N ASP A 154 1.88 -8.66 18.61
CA ASP A 154 2.20 -8.22 19.99
C ASP A 154 3.64 -8.54 20.42
N GLU A 155 4.33 -9.42 19.71
CA GLU A 155 5.69 -9.86 20.06
C GLU A 155 6.79 -8.94 19.50
N TYR A 156 6.48 -8.12 18.51
CA TYR A 156 7.47 -7.32 17.76
C TYR A 156 7.09 -5.84 17.66
N SER A 157 8.10 -5.00 17.57
CA SER A 157 7.94 -3.55 17.46
C SER A 157 7.63 -3.06 16.03
N GLY A 158 6.79 -3.79 15.29
CA GLY A 158 6.36 -3.42 13.93
C GLY A 158 5.56 -2.11 13.86
N GLY A 159 5.10 -1.80 12.66
CA GLY A 159 4.22 -0.67 12.35
C GLY A 159 4.90 0.47 11.60
N PHE A 160 4.07 1.18 10.85
CA PHE A 160 4.50 2.27 9.96
C PHE A 160 5.27 3.37 10.69
N ASP A 161 4.73 3.90 11.80
CA ASP A 161 5.31 5.07 12.47
C ASP A 161 6.73 4.82 12.98
N LYS A 162 6.99 3.64 13.54
CA LYS A 162 8.32 3.29 14.06
C LYS A 162 9.34 3.15 12.92
N LEU A 163 8.93 2.49 11.82
CA LEU A 163 9.81 2.33 10.67
C LEU A 163 10.08 3.68 9.99
N ALA A 164 9.05 4.47 9.72
CA ALA A 164 9.18 5.78 9.10
C ALA A 164 10.07 6.72 9.92
N ALA A 165 9.91 6.76 11.27
CA ALA A 165 10.76 7.56 12.14
C ALA A 165 12.25 7.18 12.05
N LYS A 166 12.56 5.87 12.01
CA LYS A 166 13.95 5.40 11.83
C LYS A 166 14.50 5.78 10.44
N LEU A 167 13.68 5.64 9.40
CA LEU A 167 14.07 5.99 8.03
C LEU A 167 14.30 7.49 7.86
N TYR A 168 13.45 8.36 8.42
CA TYR A 168 13.65 9.81 8.41
C TYR A 168 14.94 10.21 9.12
N ASN A 169 15.26 9.56 10.24
CA ASN A 169 16.49 9.82 10.97
C ASN A 169 17.74 9.48 10.14
N ASP A 170 17.71 8.40 9.37
CA ASP A 170 18.86 7.89 8.63
C ASP A 170 18.96 8.45 7.21
N LEU A 171 17.85 8.72 6.53
CA LEU A 171 17.81 9.15 5.12
C LEU A 171 17.46 10.62 4.94
N GLY A 172 17.05 11.31 6.02
CA GLY A 172 16.68 12.72 5.97
C GLY A 172 15.22 12.96 5.58
N THR A 173 14.86 14.25 5.45
CA THR A 173 13.48 14.70 5.24
C THR A 173 13.14 15.04 3.79
N ASP A 174 14.11 14.91 2.87
CA ASP A 174 13.89 15.12 1.43
C ASP A 174 13.09 13.99 0.79
N ILE A 175 13.02 12.84 1.49
CA ILE A 175 12.21 11.67 1.13
C ILE A 175 10.96 11.68 2.00
N LYS A 176 9.80 11.38 1.40
CA LYS A 176 8.52 11.28 2.10
C LYS A 176 8.10 9.82 2.21
N PHE A 177 7.71 9.40 3.41
CA PHE A 177 7.14 8.09 3.68
C PHE A 177 5.65 8.21 3.93
N VAL A 178 4.88 7.33 3.30
CA VAL A 178 3.43 7.39 3.20
C VAL A 178 2.85 6.04 3.60
N LYS A 179 1.82 6.04 4.44
CA LYS A 179 1.07 4.83 4.78
C LYS A 179 -0.03 4.62 3.72
N GLU A 180 -0.14 3.40 3.22
CA GLU A 180 -1.30 2.98 2.43
C GLU A 180 -2.51 2.78 3.35
N ILE A 181 -3.63 3.37 2.98
CA ILE A 181 -4.93 3.15 3.63
C ILE A 181 -5.90 2.73 2.54
N ASP A 182 -6.31 1.46 2.60
CA ASP A 182 -7.30 0.93 1.69
C ASP A 182 -8.70 1.35 2.15
N VAL A 183 -9.35 2.22 1.38
CA VAL A 183 -10.74 2.61 1.60
C VAL A 183 -11.69 1.93 0.61
N SER A 184 -11.22 0.92 -0.13
CA SER A 184 -12.09 0.15 -1.02
C SER A 184 -13.22 -0.49 -0.22
N LEU A 185 -14.45 -0.35 -0.74
CA LEU A 185 -15.62 -0.99 -0.17
C LEU A 185 -15.72 -2.40 -0.77
N SER A 186 -15.71 -3.43 0.08
CA SER A 186 -16.07 -4.76 -0.40
C SER A 186 -17.58 -4.83 -0.63
N ALA A 187 -18.01 -5.64 -1.59
CA ALA A 187 -19.45 -5.88 -1.83
C ALA A 187 -20.18 -6.38 -0.56
N SER A 188 -19.46 -6.92 0.44
CA SER A 188 -19.99 -7.31 1.73
C SER A 188 -20.20 -6.14 2.69
N ASP A 189 -19.57 -5.00 2.45
CA ASP A 189 -19.67 -3.80 3.30
C ASP A 189 -20.88 -2.95 2.89
N ILE A 190 -21.27 -3.01 1.63
CA ILE A 190 -22.43 -2.30 1.06
C ILE A 190 -23.77 -2.81 1.67
N GLY A 191 -23.82 -4.03 2.21
CA GLY A 191 -25.01 -4.63 2.80
C GLY A 191 -25.12 -4.53 4.34
N LYS A 192 -24.14 -3.98 5.05
CA LYS A 192 -24.11 -4.00 6.52
C LYS A 192 -24.52 -2.70 7.21
N SER A 193 -24.78 -1.64 6.47
CA SER A 193 -25.06 -0.30 7.02
C SER A 193 -26.43 -0.12 7.66
N GLU A 194 -27.36 -1.08 7.60
CA GLU A 194 -28.73 -0.85 8.08
C GLU A 194 -29.31 -1.83 9.09
N ASN A 195 -28.60 -2.74 9.75
CA ASN A 195 -29.26 -3.64 10.70
C ASN A 195 -28.39 -4.17 11.86
N GLN A 196 -27.85 -3.31 12.69
CA GLN A 196 -27.33 -3.75 13.98
C GLN A 196 -27.68 -2.85 15.17
N GLU A 197 -28.88 -2.30 15.20
CA GLU A 197 -29.47 -1.87 16.49
C GLU A 197 -30.99 -1.76 16.38
N SER A 198 -31.67 -2.82 16.26
CA SER A 198 -33.09 -3.07 16.56
C SER A 198 -33.61 -4.20 15.69
N ASN A 199 -33.81 -5.34 16.24
CA ASN A 199 -34.83 -6.28 15.82
C ASN A 199 -34.52 -7.74 16.16
N GLU A 200 -34.33 -8.05 17.42
CA GLU A 200 -34.71 -9.37 17.93
C GLU A 200 -36.16 -9.43 18.43
N GLU A 201 -36.84 -8.32 18.61
CA GLU A 201 -38.25 -8.31 19.13
C GLU A 201 -39.35 -8.04 18.08
N GLU A 202 -39.04 -7.60 16.85
CA GLU A 202 -40.07 -7.31 15.83
C GLU A 202 -40.30 -8.39 14.76
N ARG A 203 -39.55 -9.47 14.76
CA ARG A 203 -39.76 -10.58 13.78
C ARG A 203 -40.95 -11.49 14.07
N ALA A 204 -41.66 -11.28 15.16
CA ALA A 204 -42.84 -12.08 15.52
C ALA A 204 -44.19 -11.55 14.99
N ASN A 205 -44.28 -10.34 14.41
CA ASN A 205 -45.59 -9.74 14.22
C ASN A 205 -45.89 -9.03 12.89
N ARG A 206 -45.23 -9.39 11.77
CA ARG A 206 -45.68 -8.93 10.43
C ARG A 206 -45.59 -10.03 9.34
N LYS A 207 -46.56 -10.89 9.40
CA LYS A 207 -47.10 -11.53 8.20
C LYS A 207 -48.43 -10.83 7.91
N ALA A 208 -48.45 -10.03 6.87
CA ALA A 208 -49.57 -9.57 6.04
C ALA A 208 -49.36 -8.08 5.67
N GLU A 209 -49.06 -7.87 4.44
CA GLU A 209 -49.67 -6.95 3.49
C GLU A 209 -48.64 -6.62 2.38
N GLU A 210 -49.04 -7.05 1.18
CA GLU A 210 -48.37 -6.83 -0.08
C GLU A 210 -48.66 -5.43 -0.61
N ASP A 211 -47.71 -4.98 -1.42
CA ASP A 211 -47.79 -4.15 -2.64
C ASP A 211 -47.15 -2.76 -2.65
N ASN A 212 -46.19 -2.64 -3.61
CA ASN A 212 -45.77 -1.48 -4.40
C ASN A 212 -44.98 -0.35 -3.72
N ASP A 213 -43.72 -0.24 -4.05
CA ASP A 213 -43.13 0.79 -4.94
C ASP A 213 -41.62 0.60 -5.05
N GLU A 214 -41.17 0.26 -6.25
CA GLU A 214 -39.77 0.37 -6.69
C GLU A 214 -39.51 1.83 -7.06
N GLU A 215 -38.43 2.40 -6.55
CA GLU A 215 -37.45 3.30 -7.17
C GLU A 215 -36.79 4.23 -6.14
N SER A 216 -35.48 4.30 -6.19
CA SER A 216 -34.59 5.30 -5.57
C SER A 216 -34.01 4.99 -4.18
N ALA A 217 -33.24 3.91 -4.03
CA ALA A 217 -32.50 3.66 -2.77
C ALA A 217 -30.98 3.44 -2.91
N ASP A 218 -30.42 3.48 -4.13
CA ASP A 218 -29.06 2.97 -4.34
C ASP A 218 -27.93 4.03 -4.30
N GLU A 219 -28.20 5.32 -4.47
CA GLU A 219 -27.14 6.35 -4.48
C GLU A 219 -26.81 6.90 -3.09
N GLU A 220 -27.77 7.03 -2.18
CA GLU A 220 -27.52 7.55 -0.81
C GLU A 220 -26.75 6.56 0.10
N THR A 221 -26.84 5.27 -0.15
CA THR A 221 -26.19 4.23 0.67
C THR A 221 -24.69 4.15 0.45
N THR A 222 -24.20 4.39 -0.76
CA THR A 222 -22.77 4.26 -1.11
C THR A 222 -21.97 5.41 -0.53
N GLU A 223 -22.47 6.65 -0.67
CA GLU A 223 -21.85 7.86 -0.15
C GLU A 223 -21.74 7.82 1.40
N SER A 224 -22.80 7.40 2.07
CA SER A 224 -22.83 7.23 3.53
C SER A 224 -21.79 6.19 3.99
N THR A 225 -21.56 5.11 3.24
CA THR A 225 -20.65 4.03 3.63
C THR A 225 -19.18 4.44 3.45
N THR A 226 -18.83 5.13 2.36
CA THR A 226 -17.50 5.68 2.11
C THR A 226 -17.17 6.74 3.15
N GLN A 227 -18.09 7.65 3.45
CA GLN A 227 -17.95 8.67 4.48
C GLN A 227 -17.72 8.07 5.87
N ASN A 228 -18.49 7.05 6.24
CA ASN A 228 -18.35 6.38 7.52
C ASN A 228 -16.98 5.70 7.65
N LYS A 229 -16.52 5.00 6.63
CA LYS A 229 -15.23 4.32 6.60
C LYS A 229 -14.06 5.32 6.73
N ILE A 230 -14.14 6.44 6.02
CA ILE A 230 -13.15 7.52 6.15
C ILE A 230 -13.20 8.12 7.56
N ASN A 231 -14.37 8.38 8.12
CA ASN A 231 -14.53 8.90 9.47
C ASN A 231 -13.96 7.94 10.56
N GLU A 232 -14.06 6.63 10.36
CA GLU A 232 -13.43 5.62 11.23
C GLU A 232 -11.91 5.63 11.15
N LEU A 233 -11.35 5.95 9.97
CA LEU A 233 -9.92 6.00 9.73
C LEU A 233 -9.28 7.32 10.15
N LEU A 234 -10.03 8.45 10.07
CA LEU A 234 -9.52 9.79 10.40
C LEU A 234 -8.86 9.89 11.78
N PRO A 235 -9.40 9.31 12.88
CA PRO A 235 -8.76 9.37 14.19
C PRO A 235 -7.43 8.61 14.26
N GLN A 236 -7.19 7.68 13.33
CA GLN A 236 -5.97 6.87 13.25
C GLN A 236 -4.89 7.54 12.37
N ILE A 237 -5.26 8.67 11.72
CA ILE A 237 -4.41 9.38 10.78
C ILE A 237 -3.83 10.60 11.48
N ASP A 238 -2.52 10.67 11.58
CA ASP A 238 -1.84 11.90 11.98
C ASP A 238 -1.87 12.91 10.82
N THR A 239 -2.93 13.75 10.81
CA THR A 239 -3.10 14.79 9.79
C THR A 239 -2.02 15.88 9.84
N SER A 240 -1.15 15.89 10.86
CA SER A 240 0.03 16.75 10.93
C SER A 240 1.16 16.25 10.03
N ARG A 241 1.08 15.00 9.57
CA ARG A 241 1.95 14.41 8.56
C ARG A 241 1.22 14.38 7.24
N GLU A 242 1.94 14.50 6.14
CA GLU A 242 1.37 14.30 4.81
C GLU A 242 0.96 12.83 4.67
N VAL A 243 -0.31 12.54 4.88
CA VAL A 243 -0.88 11.21 4.74
C VAL A 243 -1.55 11.14 3.38
N TYR A 244 -1.22 10.12 2.62
CA TYR A 244 -1.82 9.85 1.32
C TYR A 244 -2.70 8.61 1.44
N PHE A 245 -3.94 8.73 0.99
CA PHE A 245 -4.82 7.61 0.85
C PHE A 245 -4.65 7.00 -0.52
N ILE A 246 -4.45 5.69 -0.56
CA ILE A 246 -4.51 4.94 -1.80
C ILE A 246 -5.82 4.18 -1.76
N THR A 247 -6.68 4.44 -2.73
CA THR A 247 -7.93 3.72 -2.85
C THR A 247 -7.99 3.02 -4.19
N ALA A 248 -8.39 1.75 -4.19
CA ALA A 248 -8.86 1.02 -5.36
C ALA A 248 -10.36 1.30 -5.51
N ALA A 249 -10.72 2.56 -5.79
CA ALA A 249 -12.10 2.97 -5.77
C ALA A 249 -12.80 2.65 -7.08
N ALA A 250 -14.02 2.09 -6.98
CA ALA A 250 -14.92 1.95 -8.11
C ALA A 250 -15.39 3.33 -8.62
N ASP A 251 -15.51 4.33 -7.74
CA ASP A 251 -15.81 5.72 -8.09
C ASP A 251 -14.80 6.68 -7.49
N LYS A 252 -13.87 7.15 -8.33
CA LYS A 252 -12.83 8.10 -7.95
C LYS A 252 -13.36 9.51 -7.67
N ALA A 253 -14.40 9.92 -8.35
CA ALA A 253 -14.95 11.27 -8.21
C ALA A 253 -15.64 11.41 -6.85
N GLU A 254 -16.42 10.42 -6.46
CA GLU A 254 -17.07 10.35 -5.15
C GLU A 254 -16.02 10.26 -4.03
N THR A 255 -15.06 9.35 -4.12
CA THR A 255 -13.99 9.20 -3.12
C THR A 255 -13.21 10.50 -2.96
N LYS A 256 -12.90 11.20 -4.07
CA LYS A 256 -12.25 12.50 -4.05
C LYS A 256 -13.06 13.53 -3.28
N SER A 257 -14.36 13.63 -3.57
CA SER A 257 -15.26 14.59 -2.91
C SER A 257 -15.29 14.33 -1.40
N VAL A 258 -15.44 13.08 -0.99
CA VAL A 258 -15.48 12.70 0.42
C VAL A 258 -14.17 13.01 1.14
N LEU A 259 -13.01 12.75 0.53
CA LEU A 259 -11.70 13.07 1.11
C LEU A 259 -11.54 14.60 1.29
N GLU A 260 -11.93 15.39 0.30
CA GLU A 260 -11.87 16.85 0.36
C GLU A 260 -12.82 17.40 1.43
N ASP A 261 -14.02 16.87 1.57
CA ASP A 261 -15.00 17.26 2.61
C ASP A 261 -14.50 16.92 4.02
N CYS A 262 -13.70 15.85 4.17
CA CYS A 262 -13.02 15.50 5.41
C CYS A 262 -11.75 16.35 5.67
N GLY A 263 -11.43 17.31 4.80
CA GLY A 263 -10.25 18.17 4.94
C GLY A 263 -8.94 17.52 4.54
N ILE A 264 -8.99 16.38 3.83
CA ILE A 264 -7.81 15.66 3.37
C ILE A 264 -7.46 16.20 1.98
N SER A 265 -6.36 16.96 1.92
CA SER A 265 -5.91 17.62 0.68
C SER A 265 -4.78 16.89 -0.05
N SER A 266 -4.15 15.91 0.61
CA SER A 266 -3.02 15.15 0.05
C SER A 266 -3.38 13.68 -0.02
N TYR A 267 -3.68 13.18 -1.22
CA TYR A 267 -4.07 11.78 -1.44
C TYR A 267 -3.61 11.27 -2.81
N ILE A 268 -3.46 9.97 -2.89
CA ILE A 268 -3.22 9.24 -4.13
C ILE A 268 -4.43 8.36 -4.38
N LEU A 269 -5.13 8.56 -5.49
CA LEU A 269 -6.16 7.65 -5.96
C LEU A 269 -5.53 6.71 -6.98
N ALA A 270 -5.56 5.42 -6.69
CA ALA A 270 -5.08 4.37 -7.59
C ALA A 270 -6.24 3.81 -8.44
N ASP A 271 -5.90 3.25 -9.62
CA ASP A 271 -6.82 2.46 -10.43
C ASP A 271 -6.91 1.05 -9.91
#